data_4fcc18379e550db8882a7de19bf64a31
#
_entry.id   4fcc18379e550db8882a7de19bf64a31
#
_cell.length_a   1.000
_cell.length_b   1.000
_cell.length_c   1.000
_cell.angle_alpha   90.00
_cell.angle_beta   90.00
_cell.angle_gamma   90.00
#
_symmetry.space_group_name_H-M   'P 1'
#
loop_
_entity.id
_entity.type
_entity.pdbx_description
1 polymer ?
#
loop_
_entity_poly.entity_id
_entity_poly.type
_entity_poly.pdbx_seq_one_letter_code
_entity_poly.pdbx_strand_id
1 'polypeptide(L)'
;MHILLVEDEKPLSAAIVKMLEQEHFALDAAYTGPDGLDCALSGIYDAIVLDVMLPGMDGFAVLRALRQQGVSTPVLMLTARGGVQDRVQGLNLGADYYLPKPFERSELVACLNAITRRKDQPPVRELALGDVRLNPEDAMLSCTDNGKSVRLAAKEYQLMELFLRNPHQLLPKETILERVWGFDNEAEYNNLSVYLTFLRRKLAFVGAHVEIRASRGLGYMLEETP
;
A
#
# COMPACT_ATOMS: atom_id res chain seq x y z
N MET A 1 0.66 2.88 -0.24
CA MET A 1 0.18 1.58 0.27
C MET A 1 0.57 0.49 -0.71
N HIS A 2 1.04 -0.66 -0.19
CA HIS A 2 1.44 -1.82 -0.98
C HIS A 2 0.37 -2.92 -0.86
N ILE A 3 -0.21 -3.32 -1.98
CA ILE A 3 -1.35 -4.24 -2.06
C ILE A 3 -0.92 -5.52 -2.76
N LEU A 4 -1.26 -6.68 -2.19
CA LEU A 4 -1.19 -7.96 -2.89
C LEU A 4 -2.54 -8.22 -3.58
N LEU A 5 -2.52 -8.46 -4.88
CA LEU A 5 -3.67 -8.92 -5.66
C LEU A 5 -3.51 -10.40 -5.98
N VAL A 6 -4.47 -11.23 -5.56
CA VAL A 6 -4.52 -12.67 -5.87
C VAL A 6 -5.74 -12.93 -6.75
N GLU A 7 -5.50 -13.08 -8.05
CA GLU A 7 -6.54 -13.18 -9.10
C GLU A 7 -6.00 -14.02 -10.26
N ASP A 8 -6.66 -15.10 -10.62
CA ASP A 8 -6.18 -16.04 -11.65
C ASP A 8 -6.47 -15.58 -13.08
N GLU A 9 -7.49 -14.75 -13.27
CA GLU A 9 -7.81 -14.20 -14.58
C GLU A 9 -6.83 -13.06 -14.94
N LYS A 10 -5.76 -13.40 -15.66
CA LYS A 10 -4.68 -12.45 -16.01
C LYS A 10 -5.16 -11.14 -16.64
N PRO A 11 -6.13 -11.10 -17.57
CA PRO A 11 -6.64 -9.84 -18.12
C PRO A 11 -7.32 -8.96 -17.05
N LEU A 12 -8.10 -9.55 -16.15
CA LEU A 12 -8.75 -8.83 -15.05
C LEU A 12 -7.70 -8.35 -14.03
N SER A 13 -6.75 -9.22 -13.66
CA SER A 13 -5.63 -8.86 -12.79
C SER A 13 -4.87 -7.65 -13.34
N ALA A 14 -4.48 -7.67 -14.62
CA ALA A 14 -3.77 -6.55 -15.25
C ALA A 14 -4.61 -5.26 -15.26
N ALA A 15 -5.93 -5.36 -15.47
CA ALA A 15 -6.82 -4.21 -15.41
C ALA A 15 -6.91 -3.61 -14.00
N ILE A 16 -7.03 -4.46 -12.97
CA ILE A 16 -7.06 -4.03 -11.56
C ILE A 16 -5.72 -3.39 -11.17
N VAL A 17 -4.59 -4.00 -11.53
CA VAL A 17 -3.25 -3.45 -11.27
C VAL A 17 -3.14 -2.05 -11.86
N LYS A 18 -3.42 -1.89 -13.16
CA LYS A 18 -3.37 -0.59 -13.84
C LYS A 18 -4.30 0.44 -13.20
N MET A 19 -5.48 0.02 -12.78
CA MET A 19 -6.47 0.87 -12.12
C MET A 19 -5.95 1.39 -10.77
N LEU A 20 -5.38 0.52 -9.94
CA LEU A 20 -4.89 0.87 -8.61
C LEU A 20 -3.56 1.62 -8.64
N GLU A 21 -2.68 1.35 -9.63
CA GLU A 21 -1.47 2.13 -9.86
C GLU A 21 -1.77 3.61 -10.17
N GLN A 22 -2.88 3.89 -10.88
CA GLN A 22 -3.34 5.26 -11.12
C GLN A 22 -3.78 5.99 -9.84
N GLU A 23 -4.13 5.23 -8.80
CA GLU A 23 -4.44 5.73 -7.45
C GLU A 23 -3.23 5.68 -6.52
N HIS A 24 -2.03 5.56 -7.09
CA HIS A 24 -0.74 5.57 -6.39
C HIS A 24 -0.49 4.38 -5.45
N PHE A 25 -1.23 3.27 -5.59
CA PHE A 25 -0.89 2.04 -4.90
C PHE A 25 0.32 1.36 -5.55
N ALA A 26 1.16 0.70 -4.72
CA ALA A 26 2.10 -0.30 -5.20
C ALA A 26 1.40 -1.66 -5.20
N LEU A 27 1.63 -2.52 -6.20
CA LEU A 27 0.97 -3.81 -6.32
C LEU A 27 1.94 -4.91 -6.69
N ASP A 28 1.73 -6.07 -6.05
CA ASP A 28 2.22 -7.36 -6.54
C ASP A 28 1.01 -8.22 -6.91
N ALA A 29 1.15 -9.07 -7.92
CA ALA A 29 0.09 -9.95 -8.40
C ALA A 29 0.51 -11.42 -8.29
N ALA A 30 -0.36 -12.23 -7.70
CA ALA A 30 -0.28 -13.68 -7.70
C ALA A 30 -1.50 -14.27 -8.44
N TYR A 31 -1.32 -15.42 -9.07
CA TYR A 31 -2.34 -16.01 -9.95
C TYR A 31 -2.87 -17.35 -9.45
N THR A 32 -2.38 -17.82 -8.30
CA THR A 32 -2.83 -19.05 -7.65
C THR A 32 -2.97 -18.84 -6.14
N GLY A 33 -3.81 -19.64 -5.49
CA GLY A 33 -3.97 -19.57 -4.05
C GLY A 33 -2.67 -19.85 -3.28
N PRO A 34 -1.87 -20.89 -3.62
CA PRO A 34 -0.60 -21.14 -2.97
C PRO A 34 0.40 -19.98 -3.11
N ASP A 35 0.59 -19.42 -4.33
CA ASP A 35 1.50 -18.29 -4.53
C ASP A 35 1.02 -17.06 -3.74
N GLY A 36 -0.31 -16.80 -3.74
CA GLY A 36 -0.91 -15.72 -2.97
C GLY A 36 -0.69 -15.88 -1.46
N LEU A 37 -0.78 -17.10 -0.94
CA LEU A 37 -0.50 -17.40 0.46
C LEU A 37 0.97 -17.11 0.80
N ASP A 38 1.90 -17.63 -0.02
CA ASP A 38 3.34 -17.45 0.20
C ASP A 38 3.73 -15.96 0.16
N CYS A 39 3.22 -15.21 -0.81
CA CYS A 39 3.42 -13.75 -0.86
C CYS A 39 2.86 -13.07 0.40
N ALA A 40 1.64 -13.40 0.80
CA ALA A 40 0.97 -12.75 1.93
C ALA A 40 1.69 -13.00 3.27
N LEU A 41 2.36 -14.13 3.44
CA LEU A 41 3.14 -14.49 4.62
C LEU A 41 4.39 -13.63 4.82
N SER A 42 4.85 -12.95 3.77
CA SER A 42 5.99 -12.02 3.86
C SER A 42 5.73 -10.83 4.81
N GLY A 43 4.46 -10.46 5.00
CA GLY A 43 4.05 -9.38 5.90
C GLY A 43 4.34 -7.96 5.40
N ILE A 44 4.73 -7.78 4.13
CA ILE A 44 5.05 -6.45 3.56
C ILE A 44 3.83 -5.69 3.07
N TYR A 45 2.69 -6.36 2.90
CA TYR A 45 1.48 -5.76 2.32
C TYR A 45 0.62 -5.05 3.36
N ASP A 46 0.09 -3.90 2.97
CA ASP A 46 -0.86 -3.12 3.76
C ASP A 46 -2.29 -3.68 3.66
N ALA A 47 -2.62 -4.35 2.55
CA ALA A 47 -3.86 -5.10 2.34
C ALA A 47 -3.69 -6.19 1.29
N ILE A 48 -4.60 -7.15 1.29
CA ILE A 48 -4.69 -8.24 0.32
C ILE A 48 -6.05 -8.16 -0.37
N VAL A 49 -6.06 -8.14 -1.71
CA VAL A 49 -7.25 -8.33 -2.54
C VAL A 49 -7.23 -9.76 -3.02
N LEU A 50 -8.22 -10.57 -2.64
CA LEU A 50 -8.19 -12.02 -2.77
C LEU A 50 -9.45 -12.52 -3.48
N ASP A 51 -9.31 -13.11 -4.67
CA ASP A 51 -10.44 -13.80 -5.28
C ASP A 51 -10.79 -15.09 -4.52
N VAL A 52 -12.06 -15.42 -4.52
CA VAL A 52 -12.55 -16.70 -3.96
C VAL A 52 -12.21 -17.86 -4.87
N MET A 53 -12.30 -17.67 -6.20
CA MET A 53 -12.15 -18.76 -7.17
C MET A 53 -10.73 -18.82 -7.72
N LEU A 54 -9.82 -19.46 -6.98
CA LEU A 54 -8.42 -19.58 -7.34
C LEU A 54 -8.01 -21.04 -7.60
N PRO A 55 -7.09 -21.30 -8.53
CA PRO A 55 -6.54 -22.62 -8.74
C PRO A 55 -5.62 -23.04 -7.58
N GLY A 56 -5.61 -24.36 -7.31
CA GLY A 56 -4.78 -24.99 -6.28
C GLY A 56 -5.37 -24.88 -4.87
N MET A 57 -5.68 -23.68 -4.43
CA MET A 57 -6.27 -23.38 -3.11
C MET A 57 -7.27 -22.23 -3.27
N ASP A 58 -8.53 -22.42 -2.88
CA ASP A 58 -9.53 -21.35 -2.98
C ASP A 58 -9.25 -20.21 -1.99
N GLY A 59 -9.81 -19.02 -2.27
CA GLY A 59 -9.54 -17.83 -1.46
C GLY A 59 -10.00 -17.96 -0.01
N PHE A 60 -11.02 -18.75 0.29
CA PHE A 60 -11.43 -19.00 1.68
C PHE A 60 -10.40 -19.85 2.42
N ALA A 61 -9.80 -20.83 1.74
CA ALA A 61 -8.72 -21.64 2.31
C ALA A 61 -7.46 -20.81 2.54
N VAL A 62 -7.10 -19.92 1.59
CA VAL A 62 -6.01 -18.94 1.74
C VAL A 62 -6.26 -18.06 2.97
N LEU A 63 -7.43 -17.43 3.07
CA LEU A 63 -7.79 -16.56 4.19
C LEU A 63 -7.69 -17.31 5.53
N ARG A 64 -8.21 -18.51 5.59
CA ARG A 64 -8.14 -19.35 6.80
C ARG A 64 -6.71 -19.65 7.19
N ALA A 65 -5.85 -20.02 6.23
CA ALA A 65 -4.44 -20.30 6.47
C ALA A 65 -3.69 -19.06 6.99
N LEU A 66 -3.94 -17.88 6.42
CA LEU A 66 -3.38 -16.61 6.89
C LEU A 66 -3.76 -16.34 8.36
N ARG A 67 -5.05 -16.46 8.70
CA ARG A 67 -5.51 -16.19 10.07
C ARG A 67 -4.98 -17.23 11.07
N GLN A 68 -4.85 -18.49 10.68
CA GLN A 68 -4.23 -19.54 11.51
C GLN A 68 -2.75 -19.28 11.78
N GLN A 69 -2.05 -18.64 10.86
CA GLN A 69 -0.64 -18.25 11.03
C GLN A 69 -0.48 -16.87 11.69
N GLY A 70 -1.57 -16.27 12.20
CA GLY A 70 -1.52 -15.00 12.93
C GLY A 70 -1.37 -13.76 12.04
N VAL A 71 -1.50 -13.89 10.71
CA VAL A 71 -1.45 -12.75 9.80
C VAL A 71 -2.70 -11.90 9.98
N SER A 72 -2.52 -10.65 10.41
CA SER A 72 -3.58 -9.66 10.64
C SER A 72 -3.76 -8.67 9.49
N THR A 73 -2.99 -8.81 8.40
CA THR A 73 -3.14 -7.97 7.20
C THR A 73 -4.59 -7.95 6.75
N PRO A 74 -5.20 -6.77 6.51
CA PRO A 74 -6.57 -6.65 6.05
C PRO A 74 -6.78 -7.38 4.71
N VAL A 75 -7.89 -8.12 4.61
CA VAL A 75 -8.26 -8.89 3.40
C VAL A 75 -9.59 -8.40 2.85
N LEU A 76 -9.59 -7.97 1.59
CA LEU A 76 -10.76 -7.71 0.78
C LEU A 76 -10.99 -8.92 -0.13
N MET A 77 -12.11 -9.62 0.05
CA MET A 77 -12.50 -10.71 -0.85
C MET A 77 -13.14 -10.15 -2.11
N LEU A 78 -12.60 -10.50 -3.28
CA LEU A 78 -13.24 -10.27 -4.59
C LEU A 78 -13.92 -11.54 -5.06
N THR A 79 -15.11 -11.47 -5.64
CA THR A 79 -15.77 -12.70 -6.08
C THR A 79 -16.94 -12.47 -7.02
N ALA A 80 -17.10 -13.40 -7.97
CA ALA A 80 -18.33 -13.55 -8.74
C ALA A 80 -19.48 -14.14 -7.93
N ARG A 81 -19.20 -14.75 -6.75
CA ARG A 81 -20.19 -15.32 -5.86
C ARG A 81 -20.76 -14.25 -4.93
N GLY A 82 -21.85 -13.58 -5.36
CA GLY A 82 -22.53 -12.52 -4.61
C GLY A 82 -23.54 -13.04 -3.56
N GLY A 83 -23.59 -14.35 -3.27
CA GLY A 83 -24.54 -14.94 -2.33
C GLY A 83 -24.36 -14.42 -0.89
N VAL A 84 -25.46 -14.25 -0.17
CA VAL A 84 -25.43 -13.86 1.24
C VAL A 84 -24.61 -14.85 2.07
N GLN A 85 -24.71 -16.14 1.76
CA GLN A 85 -23.99 -17.20 2.48
C GLN A 85 -22.48 -17.08 2.30
N ASP A 86 -21.99 -16.80 1.08
CA ASP A 86 -20.54 -16.66 0.81
C ASP A 86 -19.97 -15.42 1.55
N ARG A 87 -20.71 -14.31 1.58
CA ARG A 87 -20.33 -13.13 2.34
C ARG A 87 -20.23 -13.39 3.83
N VAL A 88 -21.23 -14.07 4.40
CA VAL A 88 -21.24 -14.47 5.82
C VAL A 88 -20.07 -15.39 6.12
N GLN A 89 -19.78 -16.35 5.24
CA GLN A 89 -18.64 -17.26 5.39
C GLN A 89 -17.31 -16.48 5.38
N GLY A 90 -17.08 -15.59 4.41
CA GLY A 90 -15.86 -14.81 4.32
C GLY A 90 -15.63 -13.93 5.54
N LEU A 91 -16.66 -13.21 6.00
CA LEU A 91 -16.58 -12.37 7.20
C LEU A 91 -16.32 -13.20 8.46
N ASN A 92 -16.96 -14.37 8.61
CA ASN A 92 -16.72 -15.27 9.75
C ASN A 92 -15.30 -15.87 9.75
N LEU A 93 -14.67 -16.01 8.58
CA LEU A 93 -13.28 -16.43 8.43
C LEU A 93 -12.27 -15.31 8.70
N GLY A 94 -12.74 -14.09 8.92
CA GLY A 94 -11.90 -12.94 9.22
C GLY A 94 -11.51 -12.08 8.00
N ALA A 95 -12.32 -12.08 6.93
CA ALA A 95 -12.22 -11.04 5.88
C ALA A 95 -12.68 -9.70 6.46
N ASP A 96 -12.02 -8.63 6.06
CA ASP A 96 -12.36 -7.27 6.48
C ASP A 96 -13.41 -6.63 5.57
N TYR A 97 -13.49 -7.07 4.32
CA TYR A 97 -14.50 -6.65 3.36
C TYR A 97 -14.78 -7.72 2.31
N TYR A 98 -15.92 -7.61 1.64
CA TYR A 98 -16.36 -8.53 0.60
C TYR A 98 -16.98 -7.73 -0.55
N LEU A 99 -16.31 -7.70 -1.72
CA LEU A 99 -16.73 -6.92 -2.88
C LEU A 99 -17.12 -7.84 -4.03
N PRO A 100 -18.40 -7.87 -4.44
CA PRO A 100 -18.84 -8.69 -5.56
C PRO A 100 -18.37 -8.11 -6.91
N LYS A 101 -18.05 -9.01 -7.86
CA LYS A 101 -17.83 -8.68 -9.27
C LYS A 101 -19.20 -8.66 -10.00
N PRO A 102 -19.47 -7.69 -10.91
CA PRO A 102 -18.61 -6.57 -11.29
C PRO A 102 -18.64 -5.41 -10.26
N PHE A 103 -17.56 -4.68 -10.15
CA PHE A 103 -17.41 -3.53 -9.25
C PHE A 103 -16.88 -2.30 -10.02
N GLU A 104 -17.17 -1.13 -9.49
CA GLU A 104 -16.62 0.13 -10.00
C GLU A 104 -15.26 0.44 -9.36
N ARG A 105 -14.38 1.16 -10.12
CA ARG A 105 -13.06 1.59 -9.62
C ARG A 105 -13.15 2.30 -8.27
N SER A 106 -14.05 3.28 -8.17
CA SER A 106 -14.27 4.08 -6.96
C SER A 106 -14.67 3.22 -5.75
N GLU A 107 -15.41 2.14 -5.99
CA GLU A 107 -15.85 1.21 -4.94
C GLU A 107 -14.66 0.40 -4.39
N LEU A 108 -13.84 -0.18 -5.28
CA LEU A 108 -12.65 -0.92 -4.87
C LEU A 108 -11.68 -0.04 -4.06
N VAL A 109 -11.41 1.18 -4.55
CA VAL A 109 -10.53 2.15 -3.88
C VAL A 109 -11.10 2.55 -2.51
N ALA A 110 -12.40 2.83 -2.43
CA ALA A 110 -13.06 3.19 -1.17
C ALA A 110 -12.98 2.04 -0.15
N CYS A 111 -13.19 0.80 -0.59
CA CYS A 111 -13.09 -0.39 0.26
C CYS A 111 -11.65 -0.58 0.77
N LEU A 112 -10.65 -0.49 -0.09
CA LEU A 112 -9.24 -0.60 0.29
C LEU A 112 -8.87 0.47 1.33
N ASN A 113 -9.25 1.72 1.08
CA ASN A 113 -9.03 2.81 2.04
C ASN A 113 -9.75 2.56 3.38
N ALA A 114 -10.92 1.96 3.36
CA ALA A 114 -11.69 1.67 4.57
C ALA A 114 -11.04 0.57 5.42
N ILE A 115 -10.61 -0.55 4.80
CA ILE A 115 -10.03 -1.69 5.53
C ILE A 115 -8.59 -1.46 6.00
N THR A 116 -7.83 -0.61 5.30
CA THR A 116 -6.46 -0.24 5.69
C THR A 116 -6.43 0.82 6.78
N ARG A 117 -7.58 1.44 7.07
CA ARG A 117 -7.70 2.38 8.17
C ARG A 117 -7.58 1.62 9.50
N ARG A 118 -6.50 1.81 10.23
CA ARG A 118 -6.32 1.21 11.57
C ARG A 118 -7.46 1.69 12.48
N LYS A 119 -8.10 0.76 13.21
CA LYS A 119 -9.23 1.04 14.13
C LYS A 119 -8.92 2.11 15.21
N ASP A 120 -7.64 2.31 15.51
CA ASP A 120 -7.15 3.27 16.49
C ASP A 120 -6.65 4.59 15.89
N GLN A 121 -6.84 4.81 14.57
CA GLN A 121 -6.46 6.08 13.95
C GLN A 121 -7.72 6.93 13.73
N PRO A 122 -7.71 8.22 14.16
CA PRO A 122 -8.76 9.15 13.81
C PRO A 122 -8.90 9.24 12.27
N PRO A 123 -10.11 9.58 11.76
CA PRO A 123 -10.37 9.63 10.34
C PRO A 123 -9.35 10.53 9.65
N VAL A 124 -8.71 9.98 8.62
CA VAL A 124 -7.67 10.65 7.82
C VAL A 124 -6.61 11.30 8.73
N ARG A 125 -5.60 10.53 9.15
CA ARG A 125 -4.36 11.22 9.45
C ARG A 125 -3.98 11.90 8.15
N GLU A 126 -4.08 13.24 8.15
CA GLU A 126 -3.37 14.03 7.18
C GLU A 126 -2.00 13.40 7.04
N LEU A 127 -1.59 13.07 5.83
CA LEU A 127 -0.23 12.63 5.58
C LEU A 127 0.67 13.85 5.84
N ALA A 128 1.08 14.01 7.08
CA ALA A 128 1.63 15.24 7.60
C ALA A 128 2.72 14.98 8.64
N LEU A 129 3.73 15.83 8.62
CA LEU A 129 4.75 15.96 9.66
C LEU A 129 5.24 17.41 9.69
N GLY A 130 5.26 18.02 10.86
CA GLY A 130 5.62 19.44 10.99
C GLY A 130 4.74 20.33 10.10
N ASP A 131 5.41 21.11 9.26
CA ASP A 131 4.79 22.01 8.28
C ASP A 131 4.45 21.33 6.92
N VAL A 132 4.77 20.06 6.74
CA VAL A 132 4.54 19.32 5.50
C VAL A 132 3.18 18.61 5.50
N ARG A 133 2.49 18.70 4.36
CA ARG A 133 1.24 17.99 4.07
C ARG A 133 1.33 17.33 2.69
N LEU A 134 0.86 16.10 2.58
CA LEU A 134 0.73 15.37 1.32
C LEU A 134 -0.74 15.07 1.06
N ASN A 135 -1.26 15.59 -0.05
CA ASN A 135 -2.63 15.31 -0.48
C ASN A 135 -2.66 14.04 -1.33
N PRO A 136 -3.41 12.99 -0.92
CA PRO A 136 -3.51 11.74 -1.67
C PRO A 136 -4.24 11.86 -3.01
N GLU A 137 -5.16 12.84 -3.16
CA GLU A 137 -6.02 12.93 -4.34
C GLU A 137 -5.27 13.44 -5.58
N ASP A 138 -4.31 14.35 -5.39
CA ASP A 138 -3.58 15.01 -6.48
C ASP A 138 -2.06 14.84 -6.41
N ALA A 139 -1.58 14.10 -5.41
CA ALA A 139 -0.16 13.88 -5.11
C ALA A 139 0.64 15.19 -4.88
N MET A 140 -0.03 16.21 -4.33
CA MET A 140 0.59 17.49 -4.01
C MET A 140 1.24 17.45 -2.63
N LEU A 141 2.53 17.73 -2.60
CA LEU A 141 3.31 18.00 -1.38
C LEU A 141 3.31 19.51 -1.15
N SER A 142 2.85 19.94 0.02
CA SER A 142 2.73 21.35 0.38
C SER A 142 3.39 21.65 1.73
N CYS A 143 3.86 22.88 1.89
CA CYS A 143 4.31 23.45 3.15
C CYS A 143 3.25 24.44 3.66
N THR A 144 2.78 24.23 4.89
CA THR A 144 1.72 25.07 5.49
C THR A 144 2.21 26.48 5.82
N ASP A 145 3.49 26.64 6.14
CA ASP A 145 4.05 27.91 6.62
C ASP A 145 4.17 28.97 5.52
N ASN A 146 4.32 28.56 4.27
CA ASN A 146 4.51 29.47 3.16
C ASN A 146 3.57 29.22 1.96
N GLY A 147 2.71 28.20 2.03
CA GLY A 147 1.74 27.84 1.01
C GLY A 147 2.32 27.30 -0.31
N LYS A 148 3.65 27.07 -0.38
CA LYS A 148 4.26 26.48 -1.57
C LYS A 148 3.90 25.02 -1.68
N SER A 149 3.73 24.56 -2.91
CA SER A 149 3.42 23.17 -3.21
C SER A 149 4.14 22.68 -4.46
N VAL A 150 4.32 21.33 -4.56
CA VAL A 150 4.92 20.66 -5.70
C VAL A 150 4.30 19.30 -5.89
N ARG A 151 4.04 18.90 -7.12
CA ARG A 151 3.51 17.57 -7.42
C ARG A 151 4.60 16.50 -7.36
N LEU A 152 4.28 15.37 -6.74
CA LEU A 152 5.15 14.20 -6.70
C LEU A 152 4.85 13.26 -7.87
N ALA A 153 5.89 12.63 -8.42
CA ALA A 153 5.75 11.49 -9.32
C ALA A 153 5.33 10.24 -8.51
N ALA A 154 4.83 9.20 -9.18
CA ALA A 154 4.25 8.03 -8.51
C ALA A 154 5.17 7.41 -7.43
N LYS A 155 6.43 7.13 -7.74
CA LYS A 155 7.39 6.56 -6.76
C LYS A 155 7.81 7.54 -5.66
N GLU A 156 7.89 8.83 -5.98
CA GLU A 156 8.14 9.87 -4.97
C GLU A 156 6.96 9.99 -3.99
N TYR A 157 5.72 9.90 -4.50
CA TYR A 157 4.53 9.87 -3.68
C TYR A 157 4.52 8.67 -2.74
N GLN A 158 4.75 7.45 -3.25
CA GLN A 158 4.79 6.23 -2.46
C GLN A 158 5.85 6.29 -1.35
N LEU A 159 7.05 6.80 -1.67
CA LEU A 159 8.11 7.02 -0.69
C LEU A 159 7.71 8.04 0.37
N MET A 160 7.16 9.19 -0.04
CA MET A 160 6.76 10.24 0.89
C MET A 160 5.61 9.79 1.79
N GLU A 161 4.62 9.07 1.23
CA GLU A 161 3.54 8.44 1.98
C GLU A 161 4.09 7.46 3.02
N LEU A 162 5.03 6.58 2.61
CA LEU A 162 5.66 5.62 3.52
C LEU A 162 6.35 6.32 4.70
N PHE A 163 7.09 7.38 4.44
CA PHE A 163 7.75 8.17 5.49
C PHE A 163 6.75 8.89 6.39
N LEU A 164 5.72 9.54 5.83
CA LEU A 164 4.70 10.26 6.60
C LEU A 164 3.82 9.34 7.45
N ARG A 165 3.66 8.08 7.03
CA ARG A 165 2.99 7.06 7.86
C ARG A 165 3.86 6.51 8.99
N ASN A 166 5.18 6.73 8.92
CA ASN A 166 6.15 6.26 9.90
C ASN A 166 7.10 7.40 10.32
N PRO A 167 6.57 8.52 10.86
CA PRO A 167 7.36 9.67 11.24
C PRO A 167 8.32 9.29 12.38
N HIS A 168 9.53 9.82 12.37
CA HIS A 168 10.60 9.58 13.36
C HIS A 168 11.04 8.11 13.47
N GLN A 169 10.56 7.24 12.56
CA GLN A 169 10.94 5.85 12.55
C GLN A 169 12.05 5.60 11.53
N LEU A 170 13.09 4.90 11.97
CA LEU A 170 14.15 4.44 11.06
C LEU A 170 13.63 3.28 10.21
N LEU A 171 13.54 3.49 8.91
CA LEU A 171 13.13 2.48 7.95
C LEU A 171 14.38 1.88 7.28
N PRO A 172 14.61 0.56 7.42
CA PRO A 172 15.69 -0.14 6.71
C PRO A 172 15.54 0.01 5.18
N LYS A 173 16.68 0.03 4.48
CA LYS A 173 16.70 0.18 3.02
C LYS A 173 15.88 -0.92 2.33
N GLU A 174 16.04 -2.14 2.78
CA GLU A 174 15.34 -3.34 2.28
C GLU A 174 13.82 -3.17 2.43
N THR A 175 13.36 -2.76 3.61
CA THR A 175 11.94 -2.51 3.86
C THR A 175 11.36 -1.42 2.95
N ILE A 176 12.11 -0.34 2.69
CA ILE A 176 11.67 0.72 1.79
C ILE A 176 11.55 0.18 0.35
N LEU A 177 12.53 -0.61 -0.10
CA LEU A 177 12.52 -1.20 -1.43
C LEU A 177 11.36 -2.17 -1.62
N GLU A 178 11.17 -3.09 -0.69
CA GLU A 178 10.06 -4.06 -0.70
C GLU A 178 8.69 -3.36 -0.71
N ARG A 179 8.51 -2.33 0.13
CA ARG A 179 7.24 -1.60 0.26
C ARG A 179 6.89 -0.72 -0.94
N VAL A 180 7.88 -0.21 -1.67
CA VAL A 180 7.67 0.74 -2.76
C VAL A 180 7.81 0.08 -4.14
N TRP A 181 8.65 -0.95 -4.26
CA TRP A 181 8.93 -1.62 -5.54
C TRP A 181 8.52 -3.10 -5.58
N GLY A 182 8.23 -3.75 -4.45
CA GLY A 182 7.90 -5.17 -4.37
C GLY A 182 9.13 -6.08 -4.42
N PHE A 183 8.92 -7.42 -4.57
CA PHE A 183 9.99 -8.41 -4.50
C PHE A 183 10.84 -8.53 -5.77
N ASP A 184 10.31 -8.23 -6.96
CA ASP A 184 10.95 -8.53 -8.25
C ASP A 184 11.94 -7.45 -8.74
N ASN A 185 12.49 -6.62 -7.87
CA ASN A 185 13.18 -5.39 -8.27
C ASN A 185 14.68 -5.35 -7.98
N GLU A 186 15.43 -6.42 -8.32
CA GLU A 186 16.91 -6.37 -8.25
C GLU A 186 17.53 -5.21 -9.08
N ALA A 187 16.89 -4.83 -10.19
CA ALA A 187 17.34 -3.73 -11.05
C ALA A 187 17.17 -2.34 -10.42
N GLU A 188 16.28 -2.16 -9.46
CA GLU A 188 15.94 -0.86 -8.87
C GLU A 188 16.65 -0.56 -7.53
N TYR A 189 17.44 -1.50 -7.02
CA TYR A 189 18.22 -1.32 -5.78
C TYR A 189 19.11 -0.06 -5.79
N ASN A 190 19.56 0.38 -6.98
CA ASN A 190 20.35 1.60 -7.16
C ASN A 190 19.50 2.87 -7.29
N ASN A 191 18.19 2.76 -7.50
CA ASN A 191 17.34 3.91 -7.78
C ASN A 191 16.81 4.61 -6.52
N LEU A 192 16.76 3.93 -5.36
CA LEU A 192 16.27 4.54 -4.11
C LEU A 192 17.00 5.85 -3.79
N SER A 193 18.33 5.89 -3.90
CA SER A 193 19.12 7.08 -3.62
C SER A 193 18.78 8.27 -4.56
N VAL A 194 18.39 7.96 -5.79
CA VAL A 194 17.97 8.97 -6.78
C VAL A 194 16.62 9.56 -6.37
N TYR A 195 15.64 8.72 -6.05
CA TYR A 195 14.31 9.18 -5.60
C TYR A 195 14.38 9.95 -4.29
N LEU A 196 15.20 9.52 -3.34
CA LEU A 196 15.44 10.27 -2.10
C LEU A 196 16.07 11.63 -2.37
N THR A 197 16.96 11.73 -3.38
CA THR A 197 17.53 13.01 -3.80
C THR A 197 16.45 13.91 -4.39
N PHE A 198 15.54 13.39 -5.21
CA PHE A 198 14.43 14.15 -5.75
C PHE A 198 13.47 14.63 -4.66
N LEU A 199 13.12 13.77 -3.71
CA LEU A 199 12.28 14.16 -2.58
C LEU A 199 12.92 15.24 -1.71
N ARG A 200 14.20 15.12 -1.38
CA ARG A 200 14.93 16.16 -0.64
C ARG A 200 14.92 17.52 -1.38
N ARG A 201 15.11 17.51 -2.70
CA ARG A 201 15.02 18.73 -3.52
C ARG A 201 13.61 19.33 -3.48
N LYS A 202 12.56 18.50 -3.50
CA LYS A 202 11.18 18.96 -3.45
C LYS A 202 10.80 19.48 -2.07
N LEU A 203 11.25 18.85 -0.98
CA LEU A 203 11.11 19.37 0.38
C LEU A 203 11.81 20.75 0.52
N ALA A 204 13.03 20.86 0.05
CA ALA A 204 13.75 22.15 0.01
C ALA A 204 13.06 23.20 -0.86
N PHE A 205 12.51 22.81 -2.02
CA PHE A 205 11.78 23.72 -2.91
C PHE A 205 10.53 24.32 -2.26
N VAL A 206 9.76 23.50 -1.53
CA VAL A 206 8.59 23.98 -0.78
C VAL A 206 9.00 24.71 0.50
N GLY A 207 10.28 24.69 0.89
CA GLY A 207 10.80 25.35 2.09
C GLY A 207 10.34 24.67 3.38
N ALA A 208 10.24 23.34 3.36
CA ALA A 208 9.81 22.54 4.49
C ALA A 208 10.87 22.48 5.61
N HIS A 209 10.41 22.50 6.86
CA HIS A 209 11.22 22.24 8.06
C HIS A 209 11.24 20.76 8.43
N VAL A 210 11.28 19.91 7.40
CA VAL A 210 11.31 18.44 7.52
C VAL A 210 12.39 17.91 6.59
N GLU A 211 13.14 16.92 7.04
CA GLU A 211 14.19 16.31 6.22
C GLU A 211 14.15 14.77 6.24
N ILE A 212 14.60 14.16 5.15
CA ILE A 212 14.87 12.72 5.08
C ILE A 212 16.32 12.49 5.46
N ARG A 213 16.57 12.03 6.67
CA ARG A 213 17.89 11.74 7.19
C ARG A 213 18.33 10.32 6.88
N ALA A 214 19.60 10.16 6.49
CA ALA A 214 20.21 8.86 6.28
C ALA A 214 20.98 8.44 7.54
N SER A 215 20.71 7.24 8.05
CA SER A 215 21.54 6.56 9.05
C SER A 215 22.40 5.52 8.33
N ARG A 216 23.73 5.75 8.33
CA ARG A 216 24.68 4.96 7.55
C ARG A 216 24.58 3.47 7.88
N GLY A 217 24.29 2.63 6.88
CA GLY A 217 24.13 1.17 7.02
C GLY A 217 22.85 0.70 7.72
N LEU A 218 21.97 1.62 8.16
CA LEU A 218 20.75 1.27 8.91
C LEU A 218 19.47 1.61 8.14
N GLY A 219 19.45 2.72 7.39
CA GLY A 219 18.26 3.12 6.64
C GLY A 219 18.03 4.63 6.58
N TYR A 220 16.75 5.02 6.47
CA TYR A 220 16.32 6.40 6.32
C TYR A 220 15.17 6.72 7.27
N MET A 221 15.05 7.97 7.68
CA MET A 221 14.04 8.45 8.60
C MET A 221 13.57 9.85 8.16
N LEU A 222 12.30 10.14 8.32
CA LEU A 222 11.73 11.48 8.17
C LEU A 222 11.59 12.11 9.55
N GLU A 223 12.17 13.29 9.72
CA GLU A 223 12.13 14.04 10.98
C GLU A 223 12.02 15.54 10.73
N GLU A 224 11.55 16.28 11.73
CA GLU A 224 11.56 17.75 11.70
C GLU A 224 12.99 18.25 11.89
N THR A 225 13.32 19.31 11.14
CA THR A 225 14.58 20.05 11.36
C THR A 225 14.40 21.03 12.52
N PRO A 226 15.43 21.22 13.35
CA PRO A 226 15.39 22.17 14.46
C PRO A 226 15.08 23.62 14.05
#